data_a785fbfb9bc1dc33278030c591642f01
#
_entry.id   a785fbfb9bc1dc33278030c591642f01
#
_cell.length_a   1.000
_cell.length_b   1.000
_cell.length_c   1.000
_cell.angle_alpha   90.00
_cell.angle_beta   90.00
_cell.angle_gamma   90.00
#
_symmetry.space_group_name_H-M   'P 1'
#
loop_
_entity.id
_entity.type
_entity.pdbx_description
1 polymer ?
#
loop_
_entity_poly.entity_id
_entity_poly.type
_entity_poly.pdbx_seq_one_letter_code
_entity_poly.pdbx_strand_id
1 'polypeptide(L)'
;MTGKLLVVIISGEDLYKVQWGLRLALHAFTHPYGEQILDDVRVLLFGSGCTIVNPKMPNYIEAKSRIQSLIQSGIQVASCVSIVKQLDLIDETENLGVSLVHASEYTALCVSQGYTIMTF
;
A
#
# COMPACT_ATOMS: atom_id res chain seq x y z
N MET A 1 -18.04 9.49 -11.61
CA MET A 1 -17.89 9.17 -10.20
C MET A 1 -16.58 9.69 -9.68
N THR A 2 -16.58 10.26 -8.50
CA THR A 2 -15.43 10.96 -7.96
C THR A 2 -15.07 10.37 -6.60
N GLY A 3 -14.67 9.13 -6.55
CA GLY A 3 -14.26 8.49 -5.31
C GLY A 3 -12.77 8.27 -5.28
N LYS A 4 -12.15 8.49 -4.12
CA LYS A 4 -10.72 8.23 -3.90
C LYS A 4 -10.53 7.52 -2.57
N LEU A 5 -9.65 6.54 -2.55
CA LEU A 5 -9.42 5.69 -1.38
C LEU A 5 -7.93 5.60 -1.06
N LEU A 6 -7.59 5.78 0.20
CA LEU A 6 -6.26 5.46 0.73
C LEU A 6 -6.38 4.27 1.67
N VAL A 7 -5.77 3.17 1.30
CA VAL A 7 -5.68 1.97 2.14
C VAL A 7 -4.37 2.04 2.91
N VAL A 8 -4.44 2.01 4.24
CA VAL A 8 -3.27 2.02 5.11
C VAL A 8 -3.10 0.63 5.72
N ILE A 9 -1.97 -0.01 5.45
CA ILE A 9 -1.61 -1.30 6.04
C ILE A 9 -0.74 -1.02 7.26
N ILE A 10 -1.29 -1.21 8.45
CA ILE A 10 -0.60 -0.96 9.72
C ILE A 10 -0.05 -2.25 10.33
N SER A 11 -0.70 -3.39 10.07
CA SER A 11 -0.38 -4.68 10.68
C SER A 11 0.34 -5.58 9.69
N GLY A 12 1.66 -5.51 9.64
CA GLY A 12 2.47 -6.33 8.72
C GLY A 12 2.56 -7.80 9.12
N GLU A 13 2.39 -8.11 10.40
CA GLU A 13 2.45 -9.49 10.91
C GLU A 13 1.11 -10.22 10.82
N ASP A 14 0.01 -9.52 10.56
CA ASP A 14 -1.29 -10.15 10.36
C ASP A 14 -1.49 -10.41 8.87
N LEU A 15 -1.30 -11.66 8.48
CA LEU A 15 -1.32 -12.04 7.07
C LEU A 15 -2.67 -11.81 6.40
N TYR A 16 -3.76 -11.98 7.14
CA TYR A 16 -5.09 -11.71 6.61
C TYR A 16 -5.29 -10.23 6.34
N LYS A 17 -4.88 -9.37 7.26
CA LYS A 17 -5.00 -7.93 7.07
C LYS A 17 -4.18 -7.45 5.89
N VAL A 18 -2.94 -7.93 5.76
CA VAL A 18 -2.08 -7.59 4.62
C VAL A 18 -2.71 -8.05 3.32
N GLN A 19 -3.07 -9.32 3.24
CA GLN A 19 -3.59 -9.91 2.02
C GLN A 19 -4.90 -9.25 1.59
N TRP A 20 -5.85 -9.10 2.50
CA TRP A 20 -7.16 -8.57 2.16
C TRP A 20 -7.13 -7.06 1.97
N GLY A 21 -6.27 -6.34 2.70
CA GLY A 21 -6.07 -4.91 2.48
C GLY A 21 -5.54 -4.61 1.08
N LEU A 22 -4.53 -5.34 0.64
CA LEU A 22 -3.95 -5.17 -0.71
C LEU A 22 -4.95 -5.58 -1.79
N ARG A 23 -5.70 -6.67 -1.59
CA ARG A 23 -6.73 -7.08 -2.55
C ARG A 23 -7.88 -6.10 -2.62
N LEU A 24 -8.32 -5.57 -1.48
CA LEU A 24 -9.38 -4.59 -1.46
C LEU A 24 -8.98 -3.34 -2.25
N ALA A 25 -7.75 -2.88 -2.07
CA ALA A 25 -7.24 -1.73 -2.83
C ALA A 25 -7.34 -1.96 -4.34
N LEU A 26 -6.90 -3.13 -4.81
CA LEU A 26 -6.93 -3.44 -6.24
C LEU A 26 -8.37 -3.50 -6.76
N HIS A 27 -9.25 -4.24 -6.08
CA HIS A 27 -10.61 -4.46 -6.55
C HIS A 27 -11.53 -3.26 -6.35
N ALA A 28 -11.19 -2.34 -5.43
CA ALA A 28 -11.90 -1.07 -5.31
C ALA A 28 -11.54 -0.12 -6.46
N PHE A 29 -10.33 -0.24 -6.99
CA PHE A 29 -9.91 0.58 -8.13
C PHE A 29 -10.45 0.04 -9.45
N THR A 30 -10.30 -1.27 -9.66
CA THR A 30 -10.66 -1.91 -10.92
C THR A 30 -11.48 -3.16 -10.64
N HIS A 31 -12.72 -3.19 -11.13
CA HIS A 31 -13.54 -4.40 -11.04
C HIS A 31 -12.81 -5.58 -11.69
N PRO A 32 -13.00 -6.83 -11.22
CA PRO A 32 -12.37 -8.01 -11.82
C PRO A 32 -12.54 -8.15 -13.33
N TYR A 33 -13.57 -7.53 -13.89
CA TYR A 33 -13.82 -7.52 -15.33
C TYR A 33 -13.29 -6.29 -16.05
N GLY A 34 -12.44 -5.50 -15.40
CA GLY A 34 -11.69 -4.44 -16.05
C GLY A 34 -12.28 -3.04 -15.98
N GLU A 35 -13.43 -2.86 -15.37
CA GLU A 35 -14.02 -1.52 -15.22
C GLU A 35 -13.42 -0.78 -14.02
N GLN A 36 -12.96 0.44 -14.25
CA GLN A 36 -12.50 1.31 -13.17
C GLN A 36 -13.69 1.81 -12.36
N ILE A 37 -13.63 1.66 -11.03
CA ILE A 37 -14.71 2.05 -10.13
C ILE A 37 -14.42 3.40 -9.48
N LEU A 38 -13.25 3.54 -8.85
CA LEU A 38 -12.85 4.79 -8.19
C LEU A 38 -11.89 5.58 -9.07
N ASP A 39 -11.86 6.89 -8.88
CA ASP A 39 -10.96 7.76 -9.63
C ASP A 39 -9.50 7.50 -9.30
N ASP A 40 -9.20 7.20 -8.04
CA ASP A 40 -7.85 6.88 -7.63
C ASP A 40 -7.87 6.04 -6.35
N VAL A 41 -6.88 5.17 -6.23
CA VAL A 41 -6.63 4.38 -5.03
C VAL A 41 -5.13 4.43 -4.76
N ARG A 42 -4.76 4.60 -3.50
CA ARG A 42 -3.37 4.56 -3.05
C ARG A 42 -3.25 3.64 -1.85
N VAL A 43 -2.06 3.11 -1.67
CA VAL A 43 -1.73 2.24 -0.52
C VAL A 43 -0.56 2.85 0.22
N LEU A 44 -0.68 2.94 1.55
CA LEU A 44 0.39 3.38 2.43
C LEU A 44 0.74 2.27 3.41
N LEU A 45 2.01 1.88 3.42
CA LEU A 45 2.55 0.95 4.41
C LEU A 45 3.07 1.78 5.58
N PHE A 46 2.56 1.51 6.78
CA PHE A 46 2.88 2.27 7.97
C PHE A 46 3.02 1.34 9.18
N GLY A 47 3.81 1.74 10.18
CA GLY A 47 4.05 0.88 11.33
C GLY A 47 4.65 -0.45 10.91
N SER A 48 4.16 -1.55 11.48
CA SER A 48 4.66 -2.88 11.10
C SER A 48 4.27 -3.28 9.67
N GLY A 49 3.34 -2.56 9.04
CA GLY A 49 3.05 -2.75 7.62
C GLY A 49 4.25 -2.52 6.72
N CYS A 50 5.23 -1.71 7.15
CA CYS A 50 6.46 -1.50 6.39
C CYS A 50 7.34 -2.75 6.29
N THR A 51 7.10 -3.76 7.11
CA THR A 51 7.91 -5.00 7.11
C THR A 51 7.57 -5.94 5.97
N ILE A 52 6.45 -5.76 5.29
CA ILE A 52 6.00 -6.73 4.27
C ILE A 52 6.90 -6.78 3.04
N VAL A 53 7.76 -5.79 2.86
CA VAL A 53 8.77 -5.78 1.79
C VAL A 53 10.04 -6.55 2.16
N ASN A 54 10.15 -7.05 3.39
CA ASN A 54 11.32 -7.79 3.85
C ASN A 54 11.27 -9.23 3.35
N PRO A 55 12.28 -9.68 2.56
CA PRO A 55 12.31 -11.04 2.04
C PRO A 55 12.30 -12.14 3.10
N LYS A 56 12.63 -11.79 4.35
CA LYS A 56 12.63 -12.75 5.48
C LYS A 56 11.25 -12.96 6.08
N MET A 57 10.26 -12.16 5.70
CA MET A 57 8.90 -12.31 6.23
C MET A 57 8.21 -13.56 5.65
N PRO A 58 7.38 -14.27 6.45
CA PRO A 58 6.81 -15.55 6.06
C PRO A 58 6.05 -15.53 4.73
N ASN A 59 5.35 -14.47 4.41
CA ASN A 59 4.55 -14.40 3.17
C ASN A 59 5.08 -13.35 2.22
N TYR A 60 6.39 -13.17 2.20
CA TYR A 60 7.01 -12.18 1.34
C TYR A 60 6.64 -12.35 -0.15
N ILE A 61 6.67 -13.59 -0.65
CA ILE A 61 6.42 -13.85 -2.08
C ILE A 61 5.01 -13.40 -2.46
N GLU A 62 4.03 -13.69 -1.61
CA GLU A 62 2.65 -13.27 -1.87
C GLU A 62 2.50 -11.75 -1.77
N ALA A 63 3.06 -11.12 -0.73
CA ALA A 63 3.01 -9.68 -0.57
C ALA A 63 3.67 -8.97 -1.75
N LYS A 64 4.83 -9.44 -2.18
CA LYS A 64 5.54 -8.92 -3.35
C LYS A 64 4.67 -8.99 -4.61
N SER A 65 4.06 -10.14 -4.85
CA SER A 65 3.20 -10.35 -6.02
C SER A 65 2.02 -9.37 -6.02
N ARG A 66 1.38 -9.17 -4.87
CA ARG A 66 0.25 -8.25 -4.75
C ARG A 66 0.66 -6.80 -4.90
N ILE A 67 1.79 -6.40 -4.32
CA ILE A 67 2.32 -5.04 -4.49
C ILE A 67 2.62 -4.78 -5.97
N GLN A 68 3.24 -5.73 -6.66
CA GLN A 68 3.53 -5.60 -8.07
C GLN A 68 2.26 -5.46 -8.91
N SER A 69 1.21 -6.24 -8.58
CA SER A 69 -0.08 -6.12 -9.26
C SER A 69 -0.72 -4.75 -9.08
N LEU A 70 -0.64 -4.20 -7.88
CA LEU A 70 -1.14 -2.85 -7.59
C LEU A 70 -0.42 -1.81 -8.44
N ILE A 71 0.90 -1.84 -8.44
CA ILE A 71 1.71 -0.88 -9.20
C ILE A 71 1.45 -1.01 -10.70
N GLN A 72 1.35 -2.21 -11.22
CA GLN A 72 1.04 -2.46 -12.63
C GLN A 72 -0.35 -1.92 -13.01
N SER A 73 -1.26 -1.89 -12.06
CA SER A 73 -2.62 -1.37 -12.29
C SER A 73 -2.71 0.14 -12.16
N GLY A 74 -1.61 0.83 -11.87
CA GLY A 74 -1.59 2.28 -11.73
C GLY A 74 -1.85 2.77 -10.31
N ILE A 75 -1.82 1.89 -9.32
CA ILE A 75 -2.00 2.26 -7.91
C ILE A 75 -0.64 2.56 -7.30
N GLN A 76 -0.51 3.74 -6.70
CA GLN A 76 0.71 4.08 -5.97
C GLN A 76 0.76 3.32 -4.65
N VAL A 77 1.87 2.64 -4.40
CA VAL A 77 2.18 2.04 -3.11
C VAL A 77 3.31 2.83 -2.49
N ALA A 78 3.07 3.39 -1.32
CA ALA A 78 4.04 4.19 -0.59
C ALA A 78 4.34 3.56 0.78
N SER A 79 5.47 3.90 1.37
CA SER A 79 5.86 3.41 2.69
C SER A 79 6.52 4.53 3.49
N CYS A 80 6.35 4.49 4.82
CA CYS A 80 6.89 5.50 5.71
C CYS A 80 8.42 5.44 5.73
N VAL A 81 9.07 6.49 5.23
CA VAL A 81 10.54 6.54 5.11
C VAL A 81 11.23 6.40 6.46
N SER A 82 10.71 7.02 7.51
CA SER A 82 11.33 6.95 8.84
C SER A 82 11.36 5.53 9.39
N ILE A 83 10.26 4.79 9.22
CA ILE A 83 10.16 3.40 9.69
C ILE A 83 11.03 2.50 8.83
N VAL A 84 11.00 2.68 7.52
CA VAL A 84 11.82 1.89 6.59
C VAL A 84 13.31 2.05 6.89
N LYS A 85 13.75 3.26 7.22
CA LYS A 85 15.14 3.50 7.66
C LYS A 85 15.47 2.75 8.95
N GLN A 86 14.59 2.80 9.94
CA GLN A 86 14.78 2.08 11.21
C GLN A 86 14.88 0.57 11.01
N LEU A 87 14.13 0.05 10.02
CA LEU A 87 14.13 -1.38 9.71
C LEU A 87 15.26 -1.79 8.75
N ASP A 88 16.02 -0.83 8.23
CA ASP A 88 17.06 -1.06 7.23
C ASP A 88 16.53 -1.76 5.97
N LEU A 89 15.39 -1.26 5.46
CA LEU A 89 14.67 -1.83 4.32
C LEU A 89 14.54 -0.88 3.14
N ILE A 90 15.40 0.15 3.03
CA ILE A 90 15.28 1.14 1.95
C ILE A 90 15.43 0.47 0.58
N ASP A 91 16.48 -0.33 0.40
CA ASP A 91 16.75 -0.97 -0.88
C ASP A 91 15.62 -1.94 -1.28
N GLU A 92 15.19 -2.75 -0.34
CA GLU A 92 14.10 -3.71 -0.56
C GLU A 92 12.80 -3.00 -0.95
N THR A 93 12.51 -1.88 -0.29
CA THR A 93 11.32 -1.08 -0.57
C THR A 93 11.39 -0.49 -1.98
N GLU A 94 12.50 0.16 -2.31
CA GLU A 94 12.67 0.80 -3.61
C GLU A 94 12.71 -0.20 -4.75
N ASN A 95 13.31 -1.37 -4.53
CA ASN A 95 13.40 -2.42 -5.54
C ASN A 95 12.03 -2.97 -5.96
N LEU A 96 11.03 -2.88 -5.08
CA LEU A 96 9.66 -3.29 -5.43
C LEU A 96 8.88 -2.19 -6.15
N GLY A 97 9.43 -1.00 -6.29
CA GLY A 97 8.72 0.14 -6.87
C GLY A 97 7.85 0.89 -5.86
N VAL A 98 8.04 0.64 -4.57
CA VAL A 98 7.32 1.33 -3.49
C VAL A 98 7.97 2.68 -3.22
N SER A 99 7.17 3.75 -3.19
CA SER A 99 7.65 5.11 -2.97
C SER A 99 7.89 5.36 -1.48
N LEU A 100 9.00 6.01 -1.15
CA LEU A 100 9.28 6.42 0.22
C LEU A 100 8.68 7.80 0.47
N VAL A 101 7.86 7.93 1.50
CA VAL A 101 7.17 9.19 1.81
C VAL A 101 7.23 9.49 3.31
N HIS A 102 7.02 10.76 3.66
CA HIS A 102 6.75 11.13 5.04
C HIS A 102 5.28 10.85 5.32
N ALA A 103 4.98 9.81 6.11
CA ALA A 103 3.64 9.25 6.22
C ALA A 103 2.59 10.26 6.69
N SER A 104 2.92 11.10 7.67
CA SER A 104 1.97 12.09 8.19
C SER A 104 1.61 13.13 7.13
N GLU A 105 2.60 13.66 6.43
CA GLU A 105 2.38 14.62 5.36
C GLU A 105 1.61 14.00 4.20
N TYR A 106 2.00 12.80 3.80
CA TYR A 106 1.35 12.06 2.72
C TYR A 106 -0.13 11.83 3.02
N THR A 107 -0.44 11.39 4.26
CA THR A 107 -1.81 11.15 4.70
C THR A 107 -2.61 12.45 4.70
N ALA A 108 -2.03 13.53 5.23
CA ALA A 108 -2.70 14.84 5.27
C ALA A 108 -3.02 15.34 3.86
N LEU A 109 -2.09 15.17 2.92
CA LEU A 109 -2.31 15.54 1.53
C LEU A 109 -3.44 14.72 0.90
N CYS A 110 -3.48 13.41 1.15
CA CYS A 110 -4.56 12.57 0.67
C CYS A 110 -5.92 13.03 1.22
N VAL A 111 -5.99 13.30 2.52
CA VAL A 111 -7.22 13.79 3.14
C VAL A 111 -7.65 15.12 2.51
N SER A 112 -6.72 16.04 2.31
CA SER A 112 -7.02 17.34 1.69
C SER A 112 -7.52 17.22 0.26
N GLN A 113 -7.14 16.13 -0.43
CA GLN A 113 -7.55 15.85 -1.81
C GLN A 113 -8.82 14.99 -1.89
N GLY A 114 -9.45 14.70 -0.78
CA GLY A 114 -10.73 14.00 -0.73
C GLY A 114 -10.64 12.48 -0.66
N TYR A 115 -9.50 11.92 -0.26
CA TYR A 115 -9.39 10.48 -0.07
C TYR A 115 -10.09 10.03 1.20
N THR A 116 -10.86 8.95 1.09
CA THR A 116 -11.36 8.23 2.26
C THR A 116 -10.27 7.25 2.71
N ILE A 117 -10.10 7.08 4.02
CA ILE A 117 -9.03 6.24 4.57
C ILE A 117 -9.63 4.96 5.14
N MET A 118 -9.04 3.81 4.77
CA MET A 118 -9.30 2.52 5.40
C MET A 118 -7.99 1.94 5.92
N THR A 119 -8.05 1.38 7.13
CA THR A 119 -6.85 0.79 7.77
C THR A 119 -7.02 -0.71 7.97
N PHE A 120 -5.92 -1.41 7.79
CA PHE A 120 -5.84 -2.87 7.98
C PHE A 120 -4.67 -3.26 8.85
#